data_3b3cb8aeacb9a0a33e268e0ada62d409
#
_entry.id   3b3cb8aeacb9a0a33e268e0ada62d409
#
_cell.length_a   1.000
_cell.length_b   1.000
_cell.length_c   1.000
_cell.angle_alpha   90.00
_cell.angle_beta   90.00
_cell.angle_gamma   90.00
#
_symmetry.space_group_name_H-M   'P 1'
#
loop_
_entity.id
_entity.type
_entity.pdbx_description
1 polymer ?
#
loop_
_entity_poly.entity_id
_entity_poly.type
_entity_poly.pdbx_seq_one_letter_code
_entity_poly.pdbx_strand_id
1 'polypeptide(L)'
;MKNIFKLAAVAATLMLPISGFAQKYGNGLIDKTIAVVGNEMISLSELEQEILYMRMQGMYSDKNMRCEQLERMLENKLFLMQARVDSLSVNQEMVASTLSQRIDAMRTQLGGDENVEKTYGKPLYKLRQEWKQQMEDMSLTQQMQQQISSQVPEL
;
A
#
# COMPACT_ATOMS: atom_id res chain seq x y z
N MET A 1 15.63 -52.09 27.62
CA MET A 1 15.87 -50.74 28.07
C MET A 1 16.58 -49.84 27.04
N LYS A 2 17.39 -50.38 26.09
CA LYS A 2 18.09 -49.55 25.06
C LYS A 2 17.19 -48.89 23.99
N ASN A 3 15.97 -49.43 23.74
CA ASN A 3 15.12 -48.95 22.70
C ASN A 3 14.16 -47.78 23.15
N ILE A 4 13.95 -47.68 24.48
CA ILE A 4 13.13 -46.59 25.06
C ILE A 4 13.87 -45.26 25.02
N PHE A 5 15.20 -45.28 25.21
CA PHE A 5 16.04 -44.11 25.11
C PHE A 5 16.15 -43.56 23.67
N LYS A 6 16.08 -44.42 22.66
CA LYS A 6 16.11 -44.00 21.26
C LYS A 6 14.77 -43.36 20.82
N LEU A 7 13.64 -43.84 21.35
CA LEU A 7 12.34 -43.21 21.09
C LEU A 7 12.19 -41.87 21.78
N ALA A 8 12.73 -41.69 23.00
CA ALA A 8 12.71 -40.43 23.73
C ALA A 8 13.57 -39.33 23.04
N ALA A 9 14.68 -39.75 22.43
CA ALA A 9 15.57 -38.81 21.70
C ALA A 9 14.94 -38.31 20.38
N VAL A 10 14.12 -39.16 19.70
CA VAL A 10 13.41 -38.76 18.47
C VAL A 10 12.20 -37.86 18.76
N ALA A 11 11.54 -38.03 19.90
CA ALA A 11 10.41 -37.18 20.31
C ALA A 11 10.87 -35.76 20.76
N ALA A 12 12.08 -35.62 21.28
CA ALA A 12 12.64 -34.32 21.73
C ALA A 12 13.06 -33.41 20.56
N THR A 13 13.32 -33.96 19.37
CA THR A 13 13.71 -33.16 18.18
C THR A 13 12.55 -32.56 17.41
N LEU A 14 11.30 -32.91 17.71
CA LEU A 14 10.08 -32.41 17.03
C LEU A 14 9.47 -31.15 17.68
N MET A 15 10.03 -30.65 18.78
CA MET A 15 9.60 -29.42 19.45
C MET A 15 10.57 -28.25 19.25
N LEU A 16 11.09 -28.06 18.05
CA LEU A 16 11.69 -26.79 17.71
C LEU A 16 10.54 -25.79 17.49
N PRO A 17 10.43 -24.71 18.27
CA PRO A 17 9.48 -23.66 17.95
C PRO A 17 9.88 -23.11 16.59
N ILE A 18 8.99 -23.24 15.62
CA ILE A 18 9.06 -22.47 14.37
C ILE A 18 8.87 -21.02 14.79
N SER A 19 9.98 -20.36 15.15
CA SER A 19 10.03 -18.92 15.33
C SER A 19 9.74 -18.33 13.95
N GLY A 20 8.46 -18.10 13.67
CA GLY A 20 8.05 -17.32 12.52
C GLY A 20 8.81 -16.01 12.58
N PHE A 21 9.54 -15.69 11.53
CA PHE A 21 10.11 -14.38 11.32
C PHE A 21 8.96 -13.37 11.09
N ALA A 22 8.19 -13.08 12.16
CA ALA A 22 7.44 -11.85 12.21
C ALA A 22 8.50 -10.74 12.27
N GLN A 23 8.63 -9.96 11.22
CA GLN A 23 9.42 -8.74 11.23
C GLN A 23 8.83 -7.84 12.32
N LYS A 24 9.42 -7.92 13.51
CA LYS A 24 9.11 -7.03 14.62
C LYS A 24 9.70 -5.66 14.29
N TYR A 25 8.85 -4.71 14.00
CA TYR A 25 9.16 -3.35 14.45
C TYR A 25 9.37 -3.42 15.96
N GLY A 26 10.45 -2.82 16.48
CA GLY A 26 11.01 -3.06 17.80
C GLY A 26 10.11 -2.96 19.05
N ASN A 27 8.80 -2.75 18.89
CA ASN A 27 7.80 -2.68 19.97
C ASN A 27 6.56 -3.56 19.75
N GLY A 28 6.59 -4.53 18.83
CA GLY A 28 5.44 -5.41 18.58
C GLY A 28 4.27 -4.74 17.85
N LEU A 29 4.40 -3.50 17.42
CA LEU A 29 3.44 -2.81 16.56
C LEU A 29 3.57 -3.32 15.12
N ILE A 30 2.45 -3.71 14.53
CA ILE A 30 2.38 -4.19 13.13
C ILE A 30 2.60 -3.00 12.19
N ASP A 31 2.08 -1.82 12.55
CA ASP A 31 2.26 -0.53 11.85
C ASP A 31 1.97 0.62 12.82
N LYS A 32 2.34 1.85 12.48
CA LYS A 32 2.11 3.05 13.28
C LYS A 32 1.39 4.10 12.47
N THR A 33 0.23 4.54 12.93
CA THR A 33 -0.43 5.73 12.39
C THR A 33 0.39 6.97 12.75
N ILE A 34 0.81 7.74 11.76
CA ILE A 34 1.63 8.95 11.92
C ILE A 34 0.82 10.23 11.70
N ALA A 35 -0.30 10.14 10.97
CA ALA A 35 -1.22 11.26 10.77
C ALA A 35 -2.65 10.77 10.51
N VAL A 36 -3.62 11.64 10.77
CA VAL A 36 -5.05 11.40 10.50
C VAL A 36 -5.64 12.67 9.89
N VAL A 37 -6.39 12.52 8.80
CA VAL A 37 -7.08 13.60 8.10
C VAL A 37 -8.55 13.17 7.94
N GLY A 38 -9.44 13.69 8.76
CA GLY A 38 -10.82 13.21 8.79
C GLY A 38 -10.90 11.72 9.14
N ASN A 39 -11.40 10.92 8.22
CA ASN A 39 -11.50 9.46 8.34
C ASN A 39 -10.32 8.71 7.68
N GLU A 40 -9.39 9.43 7.07
CA GLU A 40 -8.21 8.88 6.40
C GLU A 40 -7.01 8.88 7.35
N MET A 41 -6.28 7.79 7.39
CA MET A 41 -5.04 7.69 8.15
C MET A 41 -3.84 7.55 7.21
N ILE A 42 -2.69 8.01 7.68
CA ILE A 42 -1.40 7.78 7.06
C ILE A 42 -0.58 6.94 8.03
N SER A 43 -0.09 5.81 7.55
CA SER A 43 0.76 4.93 8.34
C SER A 43 2.24 5.18 8.08
N LEU A 44 3.09 4.77 9.02
CA LEU A 44 4.53 4.85 8.85
C LEU A 44 5.00 3.96 7.70
N SER A 45 4.42 2.77 7.55
CA SER A 45 4.77 1.87 6.46
C SER A 45 4.44 2.45 5.09
N GLU A 46 3.31 3.17 4.96
CA GLU A 46 2.91 3.86 3.75
C GLU A 46 3.93 4.95 3.38
N LEU A 47 4.33 5.78 4.33
CA LEU A 47 5.37 6.81 4.11
C LEU A 47 6.71 6.19 3.70
N GLU A 48 7.17 5.14 4.38
CA GLU A 48 8.45 4.50 4.07
C GLU A 48 8.43 3.79 2.70
N GLN A 49 7.29 3.25 2.27
CA GLN A 49 7.13 2.69 0.93
C GLN A 49 7.27 3.78 -0.15
N GLU A 50 6.65 4.93 0.04
CA GLU A 50 6.78 6.07 -0.87
C GLU A 50 8.23 6.55 -0.95
N ILE A 51 8.91 6.69 0.19
CA ILE A 51 10.33 7.05 0.23
C ILE A 51 11.20 6.01 -0.49
N LEU A 52 10.93 4.72 -0.29
CA LEU A 52 11.65 3.65 -0.99
C LEU A 52 11.44 3.76 -2.50
N TYR A 53 10.21 3.99 -2.95
CA TYR A 53 9.89 4.15 -4.37
C TYR A 53 10.63 5.34 -4.99
N MET A 54 10.66 6.49 -4.31
CA MET A 54 11.40 7.68 -4.75
C MET A 54 12.92 7.39 -4.87
N ARG A 55 13.48 6.65 -3.92
CA ARG A 55 14.90 6.24 -3.97
C ARG A 55 15.19 5.31 -5.15
N MET A 56 14.30 4.38 -5.44
CA MET A 56 14.44 3.48 -6.60
C MET A 56 14.40 4.25 -7.93
N GLN A 57 13.75 5.41 -7.98
CA GLN A 57 13.77 6.32 -9.12
C GLN A 57 15.00 7.23 -9.19
N GLY A 58 15.97 7.04 -8.30
CA GLY A 58 17.20 7.83 -8.26
C GLY A 58 17.09 9.18 -7.54
N MET A 59 15.98 9.43 -6.86
CA MET A 59 15.86 10.61 -6.01
C MET A 59 16.63 10.39 -4.71
N TYR A 60 17.69 11.17 -4.51
CA TYR A 60 18.49 11.08 -3.29
C TYR A 60 17.77 11.74 -2.12
N SER A 61 17.73 11.03 -1.01
CA SER A 61 17.11 11.46 0.25
C SER A 61 18.02 12.48 0.94
N ASP A 62 17.58 13.73 1.04
CA ASP A 62 18.07 14.61 2.07
C ASP A 62 17.29 14.41 3.39
N LYS A 63 17.65 15.17 4.44
CA LYS A 63 17.00 15.03 5.75
C LYS A 63 15.51 15.43 5.74
N ASN A 64 15.08 16.22 4.75
CA ASN A 64 13.75 16.80 4.69
C ASN A 64 12.76 15.94 3.89
N MET A 65 13.26 15.00 3.05
CA MET A 65 12.42 14.19 2.15
C MET A 65 11.23 13.53 2.85
N ARG A 66 11.40 13.04 4.09
CA ARG A 66 10.28 12.43 4.84
C ARG A 66 9.22 13.45 5.22
N CYS A 67 9.62 14.64 5.64
CA CYS A 67 8.70 15.72 5.99
C CYS A 67 7.94 16.18 4.75
N GLU A 68 8.64 16.45 3.67
CA GLU A 68 8.05 16.87 2.39
C GLU A 68 7.09 15.81 1.81
N GLN A 69 7.47 14.53 1.90
CA GLN A 69 6.59 13.45 1.46
C GLN A 69 5.35 13.33 2.36
N LEU A 70 5.51 13.45 3.67
CA LEU A 70 4.38 13.45 4.59
C LEU A 70 3.43 14.64 4.32
N GLU A 71 3.96 15.83 4.07
CA GLU A 71 3.15 17.00 3.69
C GLU A 71 2.35 16.73 2.43
N ARG A 72 2.97 16.20 1.38
CA ARG A 72 2.26 15.80 0.15
C ARG A 72 1.16 14.75 0.40
N MET A 73 1.44 13.77 1.25
CA MET A 73 0.43 12.77 1.62
C MET A 73 -0.74 13.40 2.38
N LEU A 74 -0.46 14.34 3.29
CA LEU A 74 -1.49 15.09 4.02
C LEU A 74 -2.35 15.93 3.07
N GLU A 75 -1.74 16.67 2.16
CA GLU A 75 -2.43 17.45 1.14
C GLU A 75 -3.34 16.58 0.27
N ASN A 76 -2.84 15.44 -0.21
CA ASN A 76 -3.63 14.49 -0.99
C ASN A 76 -4.83 13.95 -0.22
N LYS A 77 -4.67 13.65 1.08
CA LYS A 77 -5.79 13.22 1.94
C LYS A 77 -6.81 14.34 2.17
N LEU A 78 -6.36 15.59 2.29
CA LEU A 78 -7.25 16.76 2.39
C LEU A 78 -8.07 16.93 1.11
N PHE A 79 -7.45 16.86 -0.06
CA PHE A 79 -8.16 16.93 -1.33
C PHE A 79 -9.16 15.79 -1.50
N LEU A 80 -8.77 14.55 -1.14
CA LEU A 80 -9.66 13.40 -1.18
C LEU A 80 -10.88 13.59 -0.27
N MET A 81 -10.65 14.06 0.96
CA MET A 81 -11.75 14.33 1.91
C MET A 81 -12.68 15.42 1.38
N GLN A 82 -12.14 16.52 0.84
CA GLN A 82 -12.96 17.58 0.27
C GLN A 82 -13.74 17.09 -0.96
N ALA A 83 -13.12 16.32 -1.84
CA ALA A 83 -13.81 15.71 -2.98
C ALA A 83 -15.01 14.86 -2.57
N ARG A 84 -14.88 14.12 -1.47
CA ARG A 84 -15.99 13.33 -0.91
C ARG A 84 -17.09 14.21 -0.29
N VAL A 85 -16.72 15.28 0.41
CA VAL A 85 -17.67 16.27 0.95
C VAL A 85 -18.45 16.92 -0.17
N ASP A 86 -17.78 17.31 -1.26
CA ASP A 86 -18.39 17.93 -2.43
C ASP A 86 -19.12 16.91 -3.32
N SER A 87 -19.16 15.64 -2.92
CA SER A 87 -19.82 14.54 -3.64
C SER A 87 -19.32 14.40 -5.08
N LEU A 88 -18.03 14.64 -5.33
CA LEU A 88 -17.43 14.40 -6.65
C LEU A 88 -17.52 12.91 -6.99
N SER A 89 -17.74 12.64 -8.26
CA SER A 89 -17.86 11.28 -8.77
C SER A 89 -16.80 10.99 -9.82
N VAL A 90 -16.39 9.72 -9.89
CA VAL A 90 -15.44 9.25 -10.90
C VAL A 90 -16.18 8.55 -12.04
N ASN A 91 -15.59 8.60 -13.23
CA ASN A 91 -16.08 7.79 -14.34
C ASN A 91 -15.74 6.31 -14.10
N GLN A 92 -16.75 5.54 -13.68
CA GLN A 92 -16.60 4.11 -13.33
C GLN A 92 -16.17 3.26 -14.54
N GLU A 93 -16.59 3.61 -15.76
CA GLU A 93 -16.19 2.89 -16.98
C GLU A 93 -14.69 3.09 -17.27
N MET A 94 -14.19 4.31 -17.10
CA MET A 94 -12.77 4.63 -17.26
C MET A 94 -11.93 3.89 -16.22
N VAL A 95 -12.36 3.90 -14.96
CA VAL A 95 -11.67 3.16 -13.87
C VAL A 95 -11.62 1.66 -14.18
N ALA A 96 -12.76 1.08 -14.57
CA ALA A 96 -12.84 -0.35 -14.89
C ALA A 96 -11.96 -0.73 -16.09
N SER A 97 -11.96 0.08 -17.15
CA SER A 97 -11.12 -0.11 -18.33
C SER A 97 -9.62 -0.04 -17.98
N THR A 98 -9.20 1.01 -17.27
CA THR A 98 -7.81 1.22 -16.87
C THR A 98 -7.33 0.10 -15.94
N LEU A 99 -8.19 -0.32 -14.99
CA LEU A 99 -7.90 -1.43 -14.09
C LEU A 99 -7.69 -2.75 -14.86
N SER A 100 -8.57 -3.03 -15.84
CA SER A 100 -8.44 -4.23 -16.65
C SER A 100 -7.14 -4.23 -17.45
N GLN A 101 -6.80 -3.13 -18.11
CA GLN A 101 -5.55 -2.98 -18.83
C GLN A 101 -4.31 -3.18 -17.93
N ARG A 102 -4.33 -2.61 -16.71
CA ARG A 102 -3.24 -2.79 -15.75
C ARG A 102 -3.06 -4.25 -15.33
N ILE A 103 -4.16 -4.94 -15.07
CA ILE A 103 -4.13 -6.37 -14.69
C ILE A 103 -3.64 -7.22 -15.85
N ASP A 104 -4.13 -6.97 -17.07
CA ASP A 104 -3.73 -7.74 -18.25
C ASP A 104 -2.25 -7.53 -18.58
N ALA A 105 -1.73 -6.31 -18.42
CA ALA A 105 -0.31 -6.03 -18.55
C ALA A 105 0.52 -6.81 -17.52
N MET A 106 0.08 -6.87 -16.26
CA MET A 106 0.76 -7.66 -15.23
C MET A 106 0.71 -9.15 -15.48
N ARG A 107 -0.44 -9.67 -15.93
CA ARG A 107 -0.56 -11.07 -16.34
C ARG A 107 0.43 -11.42 -17.44
N THR A 108 0.54 -10.56 -18.41
CA THR A 108 1.48 -10.73 -19.53
C THR A 108 2.92 -10.69 -19.03
N GLN A 109 3.26 -9.73 -18.19
CA GLN A 109 4.61 -9.54 -17.67
C GLN A 109 5.06 -10.66 -16.74
N LEU A 110 4.17 -11.14 -15.87
CA LEU A 110 4.46 -12.15 -14.85
C LEU A 110 4.13 -13.59 -15.29
N GLY A 111 3.46 -13.77 -16.43
CA GLY A 111 3.13 -15.08 -16.96
C GLY A 111 1.90 -15.74 -16.37
N GLY A 112 0.91 -14.96 -15.95
CA GLY A 112 -0.42 -15.45 -15.51
C GLY A 112 -0.84 -15.02 -14.11
N ASP A 113 -2.10 -15.34 -13.77
CA ASP A 113 -2.74 -14.92 -12.52
C ASP A 113 -2.04 -15.46 -11.27
N GLU A 114 -1.62 -16.73 -11.30
CA GLU A 114 -0.94 -17.37 -10.18
C GLU A 114 0.37 -16.65 -9.82
N ASN A 115 1.14 -16.25 -10.82
CA ASN A 115 2.37 -15.51 -10.61
C ASN A 115 2.12 -14.08 -10.11
N VAL A 116 1.04 -13.44 -10.56
CA VAL A 116 0.60 -12.13 -10.02
C VAL A 116 0.26 -12.30 -8.53
N GLU A 117 -0.58 -13.26 -8.17
CA GLU A 117 -0.96 -13.53 -6.78
C GLU A 117 0.26 -13.86 -5.90
N LYS A 118 1.18 -14.66 -6.40
CA LYS A 118 2.42 -14.99 -5.70
C LYS A 118 3.32 -13.77 -5.49
N THR A 119 3.45 -12.93 -6.51
CA THR A 119 4.29 -11.71 -6.45
C THR A 119 3.76 -10.71 -5.44
N TYR A 120 2.43 -10.51 -5.41
CA TYR A 120 1.78 -9.56 -4.51
C TYR A 120 1.38 -10.16 -3.16
N GLY A 121 1.47 -11.49 -2.99
CA GLY A 121 1.08 -12.17 -1.77
C GLY A 121 -0.42 -12.10 -1.45
N LYS A 122 -1.25 -11.80 -2.45
CA LYS A 122 -2.70 -11.59 -2.31
C LYS A 122 -3.47 -12.20 -3.48
N PRO A 123 -4.71 -12.70 -3.26
CA PRO A 123 -5.59 -13.14 -4.33
C PRO A 123 -5.92 -12.01 -5.30
N LEU A 124 -6.02 -12.30 -6.59
CA LEU A 124 -6.24 -11.31 -7.66
C LEU A 124 -7.50 -10.47 -7.45
N TYR A 125 -8.58 -11.05 -6.89
CA TYR A 125 -9.81 -10.30 -6.62
C TYR A 125 -9.60 -9.20 -5.57
N LYS A 126 -8.74 -9.45 -4.54
CA LYS A 126 -8.38 -8.43 -3.54
C LYS A 126 -7.52 -7.33 -4.15
N LEU A 127 -6.55 -7.71 -4.99
CA LEU A 127 -5.74 -6.74 -5.73
C LEU A 127 -6.61 -5.85 -6.62
N ARG A 128 -7.60 -6.44 -7.32
CA ARG A 128 -8.57 -5.67 -8.12
C ARG A 128 -9.34 -4.66 -7.28
N GLN A 129 -9.81 -5.07 -6.10
CA GLN A 129 -10.57 -4.20 -5.21
C GLN A 129 -9.70 -3.05 -4.68
N GLU A 130 -8.49 -3.34 -4.20
CA GLU A 130 -7.55 -2.35 -3.70
C GLU A 130 -7.14 -1.35 -4.78
N TRP A 131 -6.80 -1.83 -5.98
CA TRP A 131 -6.39 -0.97 -7.08
C TRP A 131 -7.54 -0.14 -7.65
N LYS A 132 -8.75 -0.70 -7.67
CA LYS A 132 -9.95 0.07 -8.04
C LYS A 132 -10.12 1.25 -7.09
N GLN A 133 -10.11 1.00 -5.78
CA GLN A 133 -10.23 2.04 -4.77
C GLN A 133 -9.12 3.09 -4.90
N GLN A 134 -7.89 2.66 -5.08
CA GLN A 134 -6.76 3.57 -5.27
C GLN A 134 -6.92 4.46 -6.52
N MET A 135 -7.41 3.92 -7.62
CA MET A 135 -7.67 4.68 -8.84
C MET A 135 -8.81 5.68 -8.67
N GLU A 136 -9.88 5.29 -7.96
CA GLU A 136 -10.99 6.17 -7.62
C GLU A 136 -10.52 7.33 -6.74
N ASP A 137 -9.79 7.04 -5.67
CA ASP A 137 -9.27 8.05 -4.75
C ASP A 137 -8.30 9.02 -5.45
N MET A 138 -7.42 8.50 -6.31
CA MET A 138 -6.51 9.32 -7.12
C MET A 138 -7.25 10.22 -8.09
N SER A 139 -8.29 9.72 -8.75
CA SER A 139 -9.12 10.51 -9.66
C SER A 139 -9.87 11.62 -8.92
N LEU A 140 -10.45 11.33 -7.76
CA LEU A 140 -11.12 12.32 -6.90
C LEU A 140 -10.16 13.40 -6.44
N THR A 141 -8.97 13.01 -5.96
CA THR A 141 -7.92 13.95 -5.52
C THR A 141 -7.51 14.87 -6.66
N GLN A 142 -7.29 14.33 -7.85
CA GLN A 142 -6.89 15.11 -9.02
C GLN A 142 -7.99 16.08 -9.48
N GLN A 143 -9.25 15.65 -9.49
CA GLN A 143 -10.38 16.52 -9.82
C GLN A 143 -10.48 17.69 -8.83
N MET A 144 -10.34 17.42 -7.52
CA MET A 144 -10.38 18.45 -6.50
C MET A 144 -9.22 19.43 -6.62
N GLN A 145 -8.00 18.96 -6.87
CA GLN A 145 -6.85 19.83 -7.13
C GLN A 145 -7.08 20.75 -8.32
N GLN A 146 -7.63 20.21 -9.43
CA GLN A 146 -7.95 21.01 -10.61
C GLN A 146 -9.04 22.05 -10.32
N GLN A 147 -10.07 21.67 -9.58
CA GLN A 147 -11.14 22.58 -9.20
C GLN A 147 -10.63 23.73 -8.35
N ILE A 148 -9.80 23.45 -7.34
CA ILE A 148 -9.22 24.49 -6.48
C ILE A 148 -8.25 25.38 -7.28
N SER A 149 -7.38 24.79 -8.09
CA SER A 149 -6.44 25.55 -8.93
C SER A 149 -7.15 26.49 -9.90
N SER A 150 -8.31 26.08 -10.44
CA SER A 150 -9.10 26.94 -11.35
C SER A 150 -9.80 28.11 -10.65
N GLN A 151 -9.96 28.04 -9.31
CA GLN A 151 -10.60 29.08 -8.51
C GLN A 151 -9.59 30.10 -7.94
N VAL A 152 -8.30 29.76 -7.95
CA VAL A 152 -7.23 30.67 -7.51
C VAL A 152 -6.81 31.54 -8.70
N PRO A 153 -7.01 32.87 -8.66
CA PRO A 153 -6.54 33.74 -9.74
C PRO A 153 -5.01 33.70 -9.78
N GLU A 154 -4.45 33.63 -10.98
CA GLU A 154 -3.02 33.84 -11.16
C GLU A 154 -2.67 35.28 -10.68
N LEU A 155 -1.72 35.37 -9.76
CA LEU A 155 -1.19 36.65 -9.23
C LEU A 155 -0.20 37.24 -10.22
#